data_5685c4f7d6ef052754d976c5aaf398bd
#
_entry.id   5685c4f7d6ef052754d976c5aaf398bd
#
_cell.length_a   1.000
_cell.length_b   1.000
_cell.length_c   1.000
_cell.angle_alpha   90.00
_cell.angle_beta   90.00
_cell.angle_gamma   90.00
#
_symmetry.space_group_name_H-M   'P 1'
#
loop_
_entity.id
_entity.type
_entity.pdbx_description
1 polymer ?
#
loop_
_entity_poly.entity_id
_entity_poly.type
_entity_poly.pdbx_seq_one_letter_code
_entity_poly.pdbx_strand_id
1 'polypeptide(L)'
;LYSSAASDVYKRQVMALTNSQHDAIMRTYDAIRTENRHIQNERYAQVTAACPEIAQIEDDIIGLSMQAAAEMLKNPDYKTAYRKKLSELADRKAACLAALGRPADYLEPVYTCPKCKDTGYIGQHKCACFTKKAIELVYHDSNLKNIITTENFDTFSYEWYDKKTPIPSIGLTPYNNMQNIVSICHRFVDEFDTTYDNLLLFGDTGVGKTFLTNCIAKELLDSSHSVIYLTAVELFQCFEQQDFNKPDTSDTAIDSSYILDCDLLIIDDLGTEFANSYTSSRLFYCINERILRRKSVVISTNLSLSDIRNMYSERIFSRLTSAYKLLKLAGADIRLLKKTGQKP
;
A
#
# COMPACT_ATOMS: atom_id res chain seq x y z
N LEU A 1 23.93 14.85 -26.80
CA LEU A 1 23.53 15.81 -25.72
C LEU A 1 22.04 16.21 -25.75
N TYR A 2 21.15 15.37 -26.33
CA TYR A 2 19.69 15.63 -26.37
C TYR A 2 18.86 14.55 -25.67
N SER A 3 19.48 13.62 -24.93
CA SER A 3 18.80 12.44 -24.36
C SER A 3 18.37 12.58 -22.90
N SER A 4 18.88 13.58 -22.13
CA SER A 4 18.54 13.66 -20.70
C SER A 4 17.30 14.53 -20.39
N ALA A 5 17.04 15.57 -21.19
CA ALA A 5 15.91 16.47 -20.98
C ALA A 5 14.54 15.81 -21.31
N ALA A 6 14.49 14.93 -22.30
CA ALA A 6 13.28 14.18 -22.64
C ALA A 6 12.91 13.15 -21.57
N SER A 7 13.91 12.54 -20.91
CA SER A 7 13.71 11.60 -19.80
C SER A 7 13.16 12.29 -18.54
N ASP A 8 13.55 13.53 -18.28
CA ASP A 8 13.10 14.28 -17.09
C ASP A 8 11.71 14.90 -17.27
N VAL A 9 11.30 15.22 -18.50
CA VAL A 9 9.92 15.64 -18.81
C VAL A 9 8.95 14.45 -18.70
N TYR A 10 9.39 13.25 -19.10
CA TYR A 10 8.60 12.02 -19.00
C TYR A 10 8.40 11.55 -17.52
N LYS A 11 9.34 11.85 -16.64
CA LYS A 11 9.21 11.56 -15.20
C LYS A 11 8.27 12.50 -14.43
N ARG A 12 7.77 13.57 -15.06
CA ARG A 12 6.90 14.57 -14.42
C ARG A 12 5.40 14.35 -14.63
N GLN A 13 4.98 13.43 -15.52
CA GLN A 13 3.56 13.09 -15.72
C GLN A 13 3.17 11.84 -14.91
N VAL A 14 3.22 11.94 -13.61
CA VAL A 14 2.78 10.89 -12.70
C VAL A 14 1.42 11.27 -12.16
N MET A 15 0.42 10.45 -12.45
CA MET A 15 -0.98 10.52 -12.03
C MET A 15 -1.68 11.85 -12.31
N ALA A 16 -2.51 11.87 -13.28
CA ALA A 16 -3.59 12.84 -13.32
C ALA A 16 -4.68 12.41 -12.30
N LEU A 17 -4.39 12.56 -10.99
CA LEU A 17 -5.48 12.77 -10.05
C LEU A 17 -6.27 13.94 -10.60
N THR A 18 -7.59 13.84 -10.68
CA THR A 18 -8.39 15.02 -10.95
C THR A 18 -8.06 16.08 -9.90
N ASN A 19 -8.18 17.35 -10.24
CA ASN A 19 -7.93 18.42 -9.26
C ASN A 19 -8.76 18.20 -7.99
N SER A 20 -9.98 17.68 -8.12
CA SER A 20 -10.87 17.34 -7.01
C SER A 20 -10.27 16.23 -6.11
N GLN A 21 -9.69 15.18 -6.69
CA GLN A 21 -9.07 14.09 -5.93
C GLN A 21 -7.78 14.55 -5.25
N HIS A 22 -6.95 15.33 -5.95
CA HIS A 22 -5.77 15.95 -5.34
C HIS A 22 -6.15 16.84 -4.15
N ASP A 23 -7.15 17.70 -4.32
CA ASP A 23 -7.63 18.59 -3.25
C ASP A 23 -8.23 17.81 -2.09
N ALA A 24 -8.89 16.68 -2.35
CA ALA A 24 -9.40 15.79 -1.30
C ALA A 24 -8.25 15.21 -0.46
N ILE A 25 -7.17 14.75 -1.10
CA ILE A 25 -5.97 14.26 -0.41
C ILE A 25 -5.31 15.39 0.39
N MET A 26 -5.16 16.58 -0.20
CA MET A 26 -4.57 17.72 0.50
C MET A 26 -5.37 18.12 1.73
N ARG A 27 -6.70 18.10 1.66
CA ARG A 27 -7.59 18.32 2.83
C ARG A 27 -7.34 17.30 3.95
N THR A 28 -7.05 16.03 3.62
CA THR A 28 -6.70 15.04 4.66
C THR A 28 -5.38 15.38 5.36
N TYR A 29 -4.39 15.92 4.62
CA TYR A 29 -3.15 16.40 5.23
C TYR A 29 -3.36 17.64 6.10
N ASP A 30 -4.24 18.57 5.68
CA ASP A 30 -4.60 19.73 6.50
C ASP A 30 -5.26 19.30 7.81
N ALA A 31 -6.16 18.32 7.77
CA ALA A 31 -6.79 17.76 8.97
C ALA A 31 -5.75 17.10 9.88
N ILE A 32 -4.85 16.27 9.33
CA ILE A 32 -3.77 15.63 10.10
C ILE A 32 -2.86 16.67 10.77
N ARG A 33 -2.44 17.71 10.04
CA ARG A 33 -1.60 18.77 10.60
C ARG A 33 -2.32 19.55 11.71
N THR A 34 -3.60 19.78 11.55
CA THR A 34 -4.43 20.45 12.56
C THR A 34 -4.53 19.60 13.83
N GLU A 35 -4.79 18.31 13.69
CA GLU A 35 -4.85 17.38 14.82
C GLU A 35 -3.49 17.26 15.53
N ASN A 36 -2.41 17.07 14.78
CA ASN A 36 -1.06 16.98 15.34
C ASN A 36 -0.66 18.27 16.09
N ARG A 37 -1.07 19.43 15.57
CA ARG A 37 -0.88 20.74 16.25
C ARG A 37 -1.70 20.81 17.54
N HIS A 38 -2.93 20.30 17.52
CA HIS A 38 -3.77 20.26 18.71
C HIS A 38 -3.12 19.39 19.80
N ILE A 39 -2.67 18.19 19.45
CA ILE A 39 -1.94 17.30 20.36
C ILE A 39 -0.69 18.00 20.94
N GLN A 40 0.09 18.70 20.11
CA GLN A 40 1.26 19.44 20.56
C GLN A 40 0.91 20.57 21.53
N ASN A 41 -0.15 21.33 21.24
CA ASN A 41 -0.63 22.42 22.10
C ASN A 41 -1.14 21.88 23.45
N GLU A 42 -1.86 20.76 23.45
CA GLU A 42 -2.30 20.11 24.68
C GLU A 42 -1.12 19.63 25.54
N ARG A 43 -0.11 18.97 24.91
CA ARG A 43 1.11 18.57 25.59
C ARG A 43 1.83 19.77 26.21
N TYR A 44 1.94 20.86 25.48
CA TYR A 44 2.56 22.10 25.94
C TYR A 44 1.78 22.69 27.13
N ALA A 45 0.45 22.79 27.04
CA ALA A 45 -0.39 23.30 28.12
C ALA A 45 -0.29 22.44 29.38
N GLN A 46 -0.29 21.12 29.26
CA GLN A 46 -0.15 20.19 30.40
C GLN A 46 1.20 20.37 31.10
N VAL A 47 2.27 20.45 30.32
CA VAL A 47 3.63 20.53 30.85
C VAL A 47 3.89 21.90 31.49
N THR A 48 3.45 22.99 30.86
CA THR A 48 3.63 24.36 31.40
C THR A 48 2.77 24.62 32.65
N ALA A 49 1.59 23.99 32.73
CA ALA A 49 0.78 24.03 33.95
C ALA A 49 1.46 23.31 35.13
N ALA A 50 2.18 22.20 34.84
CA ALA A 50 2.89 21.43 35.86
C ALA A 50 4.29 22.01 36.19
N CYS A 51 4.96 22.64 35.24
CA CYS A 51 6.29 23.25 35.40
C CYS A 51 6.35 24.57 34.58
N PRO A 52 5.99 25.72 35.18
CA PRO A 52 6.01 27.03 34.52
C PRO A 52 7.39 27.47 34.01
N GLU A 53 8.47 26.90 34.58
CA GLU A 53 9.85 27.18 34.13
C GLU A 53 10.07 26.81 32.67
N ILE A 54 9.36 25.80 32.15
CA ILE A 54 9.49 25.40 30.74
C ILE A 54 9.04 26.53 29.79
N ALA A 55 7.97 27.25 30.13
CA ALA A 55 7.55 28.41 29.33
C ALA A 55 8.62 29.50 29.30
N GLN A 56 9.23 29.80 30.45
CA GLN A 56 10.31 30.75 30.55
C GLN A 56 11.55 30.32 29.73
N ILE A 57 11.92 29.05 29.77
CA ILE A 57 13.04 28.52 28.99
C ILE A 57 12.78 28.68 27.49
N GLU A 58 11.55 28.42 27.03
CA GLU A 58 11.20 28.59 25.61
C GLU A 58 11.23 30.04 25.16
N ASP A 59 10.75 30.97 26.00
CA ASP A 59 10.88 32.41 25.73
C ASP A 59 12.35 32.85 25.68
N ASP A 60 13.20 32.32 26.59
CA ASP A 60 14.65 32.56 26.59
C ASP A 60 15.33 32.04 25.30
N ILE A 61 14.92 30.86 24.81
CA ILE A 61 15.41 30.27 23.55
C ILE A 61 15.02 31.13 22.35
N ILE A 62 13.75 31.58 22.30
CA ILE A 62 13.25 32.46 21.23
C ILE A 62 14.04 33.79 21.26
N GLY A 63 14.16 34.42 22.41
CA GLY A 63 14.91 35.68 22.59
C GLY A 63 16.37 35.54 22.17
N LEU A 64 17.05 34.48 22.62
CA LEU A 64 18.40 34.14 22.25
C LEU A 64 18.57 33.93 20.73
N SER A 65 17.60 33.28 20.09
CA SER A 65 17.63 33.02 18.65
C SER A 65 17.45 34.29 17.83
N MET A 66 16.55 35.17 18.25
CA MET A 66 16.38 36.51 17.63
C MET A 66 17.64 37.36 17.72
N GLN A 67 18.29 37.41 18.90
CA GLN A 67 19.52 38.12 19.08
C GLN A 67 20.68 37.54 18.25
N ALA A 68 20.76 36.23 18.18
CA ALA A 68 21.80 35.52 17.45
C ALA A 68 21.82 35.86 15.94
N ALA A 69 20.65 36.02 15.33
CA ALA A 69 20.53 36.38 13.91
C ALA A 69 21.22 37.73 13.58
N ALA A 70 21.11 38.72 14.47
CA ALA A 70 21.73 40.04 14.30
C ALA A 70 23.22 40.04 14.67
N GLU A 71 23.60 39.34 15.73
CA GLU A 71 24.98 39.34 16.24
C GLU A 71 25.94 38.46 15.43
N MET A 72 25.49 37.35 14.85
CA MET A 72 26.31 36.49 13.98
C MET A 72 26.77 37.20 12.71
N LEU A 73 26.04 38.20 12.24
CA LEU A 73 26.44 39.06 11.11
C LEU A 73 27.58 40.01 11.45
N LYS A 74 27.72 40.36 12.73
CA LYS A 74 28.74 41.33 13.22
C LYS A 74 29.98 40.62 13.79
N ASN A 75 29.79 39.49 14.43
CA ASN A 75 30.83 38.73 15.11
C ASN A 75 30.72 37.23 14.88
N PRO A 76 31.57 36.61 14.04
CA PRO A 76 31.57 35.20 13.76
C PRO A 76 31.78 34.29 14.99
N ASP A 77 32.53 34.77 15.99
CA ASP A 77 32.81 33.99 17.23
C ASP A 77 31.58 33.88 18.13
N TYR A 78 30.56 34.71 17.94
CA TYR A 78 29.31 34.66 18.67
C TYR A 78 28.59 33.31 18.51
N LYS A 79 28.82 32.62 17.39
CA LYS A 79 28.23 31.30 17.11
C LYS A 79 28.56 30.26 18.18
N THR A 80 29.77 30.29 18.73
CA THR A 80 30.19 29.34 19.77
C THR A 80 29.50 29.64 21.10
N ALA A 81 29.43 30.91 21.50
CA ALA A 81 28.74 31.33 22.72
C ALA A 81 27.23 31.07 22.63
N TYR A 82 26.61 31.30 21.46
CA TYR A 82 25.22 31.00 21.20
C TYR A 82 24.92 29.50 21.36
N ARG A 83 25.74 28.64 20.74
CA ARG A 83 25.55 27.17 20.87
C ARG A 83 25.64 26.69 22.31
N LYS A 84 26.58 27.24 23.08
CA LYS A 84 26.72 26.87 24.48
C LYS A 84 25.47 27.24 25.30
N LYS A 85 25.00 28.50 25.18
CA LYS A 85 23.78 28.95 25.86
C LYS A 85 22.54 28.13 25.45
N LEU A 86 22.41 27.82 24.15
CA LEU A 86 21.32 27.03 23.66
C LEU A 86 21.34 25.59 24.25
N SER A 87 22.53 24.99 24.36
CA SER A 87 22.71 23.67 25.00
C SER A 87 22.32 23.70 26.48
N GLU A 88 22.76 24.74 27.22
CA GLU A 88 22.40 24.89 28.65
C GLU A 88 20.89 25.03 28.85
N LEU A 89 20.17 25.76 27.97
CA LEU A 89 18.72 25.88 28.02
C LEU A 89 18.03 24.58 27.65
N ALA A 90 18.55 23.85 26.65
CA ALA A 90 18.02 22.54 26.24
C ALA A 90 18.18 21.49 27.38
N ASP A 91 19.32 21.47 28.05
CA ASP A 91 19.57 20.57 29.19
C ASP A 91 18.63 20.89 30.35
N ARG A 92 18.38 22.16 30.66
CA ARG A 92 17.39 22.56 31.68
C ARG A 92 15.98 22.13 31.30
N LYS A 93 15.57 22.35 30.04
CA LYS A 93 14.27 21.88 29.52
C LYS A 93 14.13 20.37 29.66
N ALA A 94 15.15 19.61 29.28
CA ALA A 94 15.17 18.16 29.40
C ALA A 94 15.05 17.69 30.86
N ALA A 95 15.74 18.37 31.80
CA ALA A 95 15.64 18.07 33.23
C ALA A 95 14.23 18.33 33.77
N CYS A 96 13.58 19.42 33.40
CA CYS A 96 12.19 19.71 33.76
C CYS A 96 11.22 18.64 33.23
N LEU A 97 11.38 18.23 31.95
CA LEU A 97 10.56 17.17 31.35
C LEU A 97 10.78 15.82 32.05
N ALA A 98 12.02 15.46 32.35
CA ALA A 98 12.36 14.24 33.09
C ALA A 98 11.75 14.22 34.51
N ALA A 99 11.74 15.35 35.22
CA ALA A 99 11.09 15.48 36.52
C ALA A 99 9.56 15.23 36.45
N LEU A 100 8.94 15.50 35.28
CA LEU A 100 7.53 15.19 35.02
C LEU A 100 7.32 13.77 34.46
N GLY A 101 8.37 12.94 34.36
CA GLY A 101 8.31 11.60 33.77
C GLY A 101 8.07 11.61 32.25
N ARG A 102 8.45 12.71 31.57
CA ARG A 102 8.30 12.86 30.11
C ARG A 102 9.65 12.75 29.41
N PRO A 103 9.71 12.18 28.19
CA PRO A 103 10.95 12.13 27.42
C PRO A 103 11.37 13.54 26.96
N ALA A 104 12.66 13.73 26.63
CA ALA A 104 13.21 15.02 26.25
C ALA A 104 12.61 15.62 24.97
N ASP A 105 12.13 14.77 24.07
CA ASP A 105 11.47 15.12 22.80
C ASP A 105 9.93 15.28 22.90
N TYR A 106 9.37 15.24 24.11
CA TYR A 106 7.91 15.25 24.33
C TYR A 106 7.20 16.46 23.73
N LEU A 107 7.87 17.61 23.67
CA LEU A 107 7.37 18.87 23.10
C LEU A 107 7.78 19.09 21.65
N GLU A 108 8.52 18.17 21.04
CA GLU A 108 8.85 18.24 19.61
C GLU A 108 7.60 18.10 18.74
N PRO A 109 7.62 18.66 17.52
CA PRO A 109 6.49 18.57 16.60
C PRO A 109 6.08 17.12 16.32
N VAL A 110 4.79 16.84 16.46
CA VAL A 110 4.21 15.52 16.17
C VAL A 110 3.93 15.40 14.67
N TYR A 111 4.37 14.31 14.07
CA TYR A 111 4.11 14.00 12.67
C TYR A 111 3.58 12.59 12.50
N THR A 112 2.49 12.43 11.74
CA THR A 112 1.97 11.12 11.33
C THR A 112 2.90 10.47 10.31
N CYS A 113 3.45 11.27 9.40
CA CYS A 113 4.50 10.84 8.47
C CYS A 113 5.79 11.61 8.72
N PRO A 114 6.81 11.02 9.39
CA PRO A 114 8.06 11.71 9.70
C PRO A 114 8.88 12.05 8.44
N LYS A 115 8.70 11.31 7.32
CA LYS A 115 9.45 11.53 6.07
C LYS A 115 9.08 12.83 5.38
N CYS A 116 7.80 13.13 5.24
CA CYS A 116 7.33 14.36 4.60
C CYS A 116 6.81 15.41 5.59
N LYS A 117 6.79 15.11 6.89
CA LYS A 117 6.24 15.98 7.94
C LYS A 117 4.80 16.40 7.62
N ASP A 118 4.00 15.43 7.17
CA ASP A 118 2.58 15.57 6.81
C ASP A 118 2.29 16.60 5.71
N THR A 119 3.26 16.85 4.82
CA THR A 119 3.06 17.68 3.62
C THR A 119 2.60 16.86 2.41
N GLY A 120 2.78 15.55 2.43
CA GLY A 120 2.59 14.67 1.27
C GLY A 120 3.74 14.70 0.26
N TYR A 121 4.75 15.59 0.44
CA TYR A 121 5.84 15.79 -0.52
C TYR A 121 7.20 15.80 0.18
N ILE A 122 8.22 15.31 -0.54
CA ILE A 122 9.63 15.41 -0.17
C ILE A 122 10.32 16.17 -1.30
N GLY A 123 10.56 17.47 -1.10
CA GLY A 123 10.98 18.38 -2.19
C GLY A 123 9.88 18.45 -3.27
N GLN A 124 10.23 18.10 -4.51
CA GLN A 124 9.28 18.07 -5.64
C GLN A 124 8.64 16.70 -5.88
N HIS A 125 8.96 15.69 -5.06
CA HIS A 125 8.46 14.32 -5.25
C HIS A 125 7.35 13.99 -4.26
N LYS A 126 6.35 13.23 -4.70
CA LYS A 126 5.28 12.71 -3.84
C LYS A 126 5.88 11.73 -2.83
N CYS A 127 5.50 11.87 -1.57
CA CYS A 127 5.87 10.91 -0.53
C CYS A 127 5.07 9.60 -0.69
N ALA A 128 5.63 8.49 -0.25
CA ALA A 128 4.92 7.20 -0.25
C ALA A 128 3.55 7.27 0.47
N CYS A 129 3.43 8.07 1.53
CA CYS A 129 2.15 8.28 2.21
C CYS A 129 1.11 9.02 1.34
N PHE A 130 1.55 9.90 0.41
CA PHE A 130 0.66 10.52 -0.56
C PHE A 130 0.14 9.49 -1.57
N THR A 131 1.05 8.66 -2.10
CA THR A 131 0.71 7.56 -3.03
C THR A 131 -0.31 6.63 -2.40
N LYS A 132 -0.11 6.25 -1.13
CA LYS A 132 -1.05 5.42 -0.39
C LYS A 132 -2.44 6.06 -0.29
N LYS A 133 -2.54 7.33 0.14
CA LYS A 133 -3.82 8.05 0.21
C LYS A 133 -4.49 8.20 -1.15
N ALA A 134 -3.72 8.36 -2.22
CA ALA A 134 -4.23 8.43 -3.58
C ALA A 134 -4.85 7.09 -4.01
N ILE A 135 -4.18 5.98 -3.71
CA ILE A 135 -4.71 4.63 -3.95
C ILE A 135 -5.98 4.42 -3.13
N GLU A 136 -5.97 4.71 -1.84
CA GLU A 136 -7.15 4.60 -0.97
C GLU A 136 -8.35 5.41 -1.50
N LEU A 137 -8.12 6.62 -2.00
CA LEU A 137 -9.18 7.48 -2.55
C LEU A 137 -9.77 6.90 -3.83
N VAL A 138 -8.93 6.46 -4.77
CA VAL A 138 -9.38 5.84 -6.03
C VAL A 138 -10.15 4.55 -5.75
N TYR A 139 -9.75 3.77 -4.73
CA TYR A 139 -10.45 2.55 -4.34
C TYR A 139 -11.71 2.80 -3.50
N HIS A 140 -11.80 3.94 -2.80
CA HIS A 140 -12.98 4.28 -2.02
C HIS A 140 -14.24 4.41 -2.89
N ASP A 141 -14.06 4.79 -4.15
CA ASP A 141 -15.14 4.92 -5.15
C ASP A 141 -15.43 3.60 -5.89
N SER A 142 -14.64 2.53 -5.66
CA SER A 142 -14.85 1.23 -6.29
C SER A 142 -15.83 0.35 -5.51
N ASN A 143 -16.57 -0.52 -6.22
CA ASN A 143 -17.44 -1.55 -5.64
C ASN A 143 -16.70 -2.55 -4.72
N LEU A 144 -15.36 -2.57 -4.76
CA LEU A 144 -14.52 -3.48 -3.98
C LEU A 144 -14.77 -3.33 -2.48
N LYS A 145 -14.95 -2.12 -1.96
CA LYS A 145 -15.20 -1.88 -0.53
C LYS A 145 -16.42 -2.64 -0.02
N ASN A 146 -17.48 -2.70 -0.81
CA ASN A 146 -18.69 -3.43 -0.43
C ASN A 146 -18.46 -4.95 -0.49
N ILE A 147 -17.67 -5.44 -1.45
CA ILE A 147 -17.38 -6.86 -1.63
C ILE A 147 -16.53 -7.39 -0.48
N ILE A 148 -15.44 -6.71 -0.11
CA ILE A 148 -14.54 -7.15 0.96
C ILE A 148 -15.17 -7.12 2.36
N THR A 149 -16.25 -6.36 2.57
CA THR A 149 -17.01 -6.42 3.83
C THR A 149 -17.79 -7.72 3.97
N THR A 150 -18.19 -8.34 2.86
CA THR A 150 -18.96 -9.61 2.83
C THR A 150 -18.09 -10.82 2.50
N GLU A 151 -17.00 -10.65 1.80
CA GLU A 151 -16.05 -11.71 1.41
C GLU A 151 -14.71 -11.50 2.11
N ASN A 152 -14.56 -12.08 3.29
CA ASN A 152 -13.37 -12.00 4.14
C ASN A 152 -13.16 -13.33 4.88
N PHE A 153 -12.06 -13.48 5.62
CA PHE A 153 -11.75 -14.71 6.34
C PHE A 153 -12.77 -15.05 7.42
N ASP A 154 -13.43 -14.06 8.06
CA ASP A 154 -14.46 -14.30 9.08
C ASP A 154 -15.73 -14.90 8.50
N THR A 155 -16.02 -14.58 7.24
CA THR A 155 -17.20 -15.10 6.51
C THR A 155 -16.90 -16.34 5.67
N PHE A 156 -15.63 -16.75 5.61
CA PHE A 156 -15.21 -17.93 4.87
C PHE A 156 -15.76 -19.20 5.52
N SER A 157 -16.37 -20.08 4.72
CA SER A 157 -16.96 -21.33 5.22
C SER A 157 -16.41 -22.55 4.50
N TYR A 158 -15.87 -23.48 5.28
CA TYR A 158 -15.42 -24.79 4.79
C TYR A 158 -16.55 -25.77 4.48
N GLU A 159 -17.80 -25.47 4.82
CA GLU A 159 -18.95 -26.38 4.66
C GLU A 159 -19.25 -26.72 3.19
N TRP A 160 -18.75 -25.93 2.28
CA TRP A 160 -18.95 -26.09 0.83
C TRP A 160 -17.93 -27.01 0.17
N TYR A 161 -16.99 -27.57 0.91
CA TYR A 161 -15.94 -28.44 0.38
C TYR A 161 -16.10 -29.87 0.82
N ASP A 162 -16.07 -30.83 -0.14
CA ASP A 162 -16.20 -32.25 0.12
C ASP A 162 -15.09 -32.77 1.04
N LYS A 163 -15.52 -33.50 2.10
CA LYS A 163 -14.64 -34.08 3.11
C LYS A 163 -14.28 -35.56 2.83
N LYS A 164 -14.93 -36.18 1.85
CA LYS A 164 -14.88 -37.64 1.66
C LYS A 164 -14.05 -38.04 0.44
N THR A 165 -14.23 -37.35 -0.68
CA THR A 165 -13.69 -37.78 -1.97
C THR A 165 -12.37 -37.08 -2.26
N PRO A 166 -11.22 -37.78 -2.26
CA PRO A 166 -9.93 -37.16 -2.62
C PRO A 166 -9.90 -36.76 -4.10
N ILE A 167 -9.24 -35.60 -4.37
CA ILE A 167 -8.98 -35.13 -5.73
C ILE A 167 -7.82 -35.94 -6.31
N PRO A 168 -8.00 -36.68 -7.43
CA PRO A 168 -6.95 -37.58 -7.94
C PRO A 168 -5.61 -36.90 -8.22
N SER A 169 -5.62 -35.63 -8.66
CA SER A 169 -4.42 -34.86 -9.01
C SER A 169 -3.68 -34.25 -7.82
N ILE A 170 -4.28 -34.27 -6.61
CA ILE A 170 -3.72 -33.63 -5.40
C ILE A 170 -3.53 -34.67 -4.28
N GLY A 171 -4.35 -35.75 -4.27
CA GLY A 171 -4.35 -36.77 -3.21
C GLY A 171 -5.02 -36.33 -1.92
N LEU A 172 -5.61 -35.13 -1.87
CA LEU A 172 -6.34 -34.57 -0.72
C LEU A 172 -7.82 -34.39 -1.08
N THR A 173 -8.68 -34.39 -0.07
CA THR A 173 -10.07 -33.94 -0.26
C THR A 173 -10.13 -32.45 -0.52
N PRO A 174 -11.17 -31.93 -1.21
CA PRO A 174 -11.37 -30.49 -1.37
C PRO A 174 -11.30 -29.72 -0.06
N TYR A 175 -11.87 -30.28 1.01
CA TYR A 175 -11.84 -29.70 2.36
C TYR A 175 -10.42 -29.56 2.91
N ASN A 176 -9.63 -30.64 2.92
CA ASN A 176 -8.27 -30.61 3.44
C ASN A 176 -7.35 -29.73 2.58
N ASN A 177 -7.52 -29.77 1.26
CA ASN A 177 -6.80 -28.91 0.35
C ASN A 177 -7.10 -27.43 0.62
N MET A 178 -8.37 -27.08 0.85
CA MET A 178 -8.75 -25.69 1.14
C MET A 178 -8.23 -25.24 2.50
N GLN A 179 -8.21 -26.10 3.53
CA GLN A 179 -7.58 -25.77 4.82
C GLN A 179 -6.11 -25.40 4.65
N ASN A 180 -5.36 -26.18 3.85
CA ASN A 180 -3.97 -25.87 3.56
C ASN A 180 -3.81 -24.54 2.81
N ILE A 181 -4.67 -24.30 1.81
CA ILE A 181 -4.63 -23.05 1.03
C ILE A 181 -4.93 -21.84 1.89
N VAL A 182 -5.98 -21.88 2.71
CA VAL A 182 -6.35 -20.80 3.63
C VAL A 182 -5.22 -20.53 4.64
N SER A 183 -4.59 -21.60 5.17
CA SER A 183 -3.43 -21.44 6.06
C SER A 183 -2.24 -20.74 5.35
N ILE A 184 -2.02 -21.03 4.06
CA ILE A 184 -0.99 -20.33 3.27
C ILE A 184 -1.39 -18.87 3.06
N CYS A 185 -2.67 -18.57 2.81
CA CYS A 185 -3.16 -17.20 2.65
C CYS A 185 -3.01 -16.39 3.95
N HIS A 186 -3.35 -16.96 5.12
CA HIS A 186 -3.11 -16.32 6.41
C HIS A 186 -1.62 -16.03 6.63
N ARG A 187 -0.76 -17.04 6.45
CA ARG A 187 0.69 -16.83 6.58
C ARG A 187 1.23 -15.77 5.61
N PHE A 188 0.72 -15.72 4.38
CA PHE A 188 1.07 -14.66 3.42
C PHE A 188 0.75 -13.26 3.95
N VAL A 189 -0.39 -13.09 4.61
CA VAL A 189 -0.79 -11.83 5.24
C VAL A 189 0.04 -11.55 6.49
N ASP A 190 0.17 -12.51 7.39
CA ASP A 190 0.87 -12.35 8.68
C ASP A 190 2.37 -12.03 8.50
N GLU A 191 2.99 -12.60 7.48
CA GLU A 191 4.42 -12.44 7.18
C GLU A 191 4.69 -11.39 6.08
N PHE A 192 3.68 -10.62 5.65
CA PHE A 192 3.76 -9.75 4.47
C PHE A 192 4.89 -8.71 4.54
N ASP A 193 5.15 -8.14 5.72
CA ASP A 193 6.22 -7.15 5.93
C ASP A 193 7.62 -7.78 6.05
N THR A 194 7.69 -9.06 6.33
CA THR A 194 8.96 -9.75 6.62
C THR A 194 9.42 -10.66 5.50
N THR A 195 8.49 -11.20 4.73
CA THR A 195 8.77 -12.12 3.62
C THR A 195 8.25 -11.56 2.30
N TYR A 196 8.94 -11.90 1.21
CA TYR A 196 8.50 -11.58 -0.13
C TYR A 196 7.99 -12.85 -0.81
N ASP A 197 6.69 -12.94 -1.00
CA ASP A 197 6.01 -14.05 -1.64
C ASP A 197 5.04 -13.57 -2.71
N ASN A 198 4.75 -14.42 -3.68
CA ASN A 198 3.68 -14.25 -4.67
C ASN A 198 2.79 -15.49 -4.67
N LEU A 199 1.49 -15.32 -4.92
CA LEU A 199 0.54 -16.42 -4.97
C LEU A 199 -0.11 -16.53 -6.35
N LEU A 200 -0.24 -17.74 -6.87
CA LEU A 200 -1.06 -18.07 -8.03
C LEU A 200 -2.16 -19.06 -7.62
N LEU A 201 -3.39 -18.57 -7.53
CA LEU A 201 -4.58 -19.36 -7.25
C LEU A 201 -5.19 -19.82 -8.58
N PHE A 202 -5.19 -21.10 -8.84
CA PHE A 202 -5.71 -21.64 -10.10
C PHE A 202 -6.63 -22.85 -9.88
N GLY A 203 -7.56 -23.06 -10.79
CA GLY A 203 -8.55 -24.16 -10.71
C GLY A 203 -9.89 -23.75 -11.32
N ASP A 204 -10.86 -24.65 -11.27
CA ASP A 204 -12.16 -24.49 -11.91
C ASP A 204 -12.94 -23.25 -11.41
N THR A 205 -13.97 -22.87 -12.18
CA THR A 205 -14.85 -21.75 -11.81
C THR A 205 -15.66 -22.11 -10.54
N GLY A 206 -15.90 -21.11 -9.69
CA GLY A 206 -16.76 -21.25 -8.52
C GLY A 206 -16.14 -21.95 -7.30
N VAL A 207 -14.85 -22.33 -7.33
CA VAL A 207 -14.16 -23.00 -6.21
C VAL A 207 -13.66 -22.09 -5.11
N GLY A 208 -13.85 -20.75 -5.21
CA GLY A 208 -13.52 -19.78 -4.15
C GLY A 208 -12.23 -18.98 -4.35
N LYS A 209 -11.64 -18.95 -5.55
CA LYS A 209 -10.42 -18.16 -5.84
C LYS A 209 -10.60 -16.67 -5.53
N THR A 210 -11.55 -16.01 -6.18
CA THR A 210 -11.91 -14.59 -5.98
C THR A 210 -12.24 -14.28 -4.52
N PHE A 211 -12.93 -15.21 -3.83
CA PHE A 211 -13.20 -15.03 -2.40
C PHE A 211 -11.92 -14.94 -1.57
N LEU A 212 -10.93 -15.80 -1.83
CA LEU A 212 -9.65 -15.78 -1.13
C LEU A 212 -8.80 -14.53 -1.49
N THR A 213 -8.86 -14.07 -2.75
CA THR A 213 -8.17 -12.80 -3.11
C THR A 213 -8.80 -11.61 -2.39
N ASN A 214 -10.13 -11.59 -2.20
CA ASN A 214 -10.84 -10.58 -1.43
C ASN A 214 -10.47 -10.64 0.07
N CYS A 215 -10.35 -11.85 0.65
CA CYS A 215 -9.87 -12.02 2.02
C CYS A 215 -8.47 -11.40 2.22
N ILE A 216 -7.53 -11.73 1.34
CA ILE A 216 -6.17 -11.19 1.38
C ILE A 216 -6.18 -9.66 1.22
N ALA A 217 -6.97 -9.14 0.27
CA ALA A 217 -7.10 -7.71 0.03
C ALA A 217 -7.57 -6.98 1.29
N LYS A 218 -8.62 -7.50 1.96
CA LYS A 218 -9.17 -6.91 3.17
C LYS A 218 -8.13 -6.81 4.28
N GLU A 219 -7.49 -7.92 4.63
CA GLU A 219 -6.53 -7.94 5.74
C GLU A 219 -5.36 -6.98 5.52
N LEU A 220 -4.84 -6.90 4.29
CA LEU A 220 -3.75 -5.99 3.95
C LEU A 220 -4.19 -4.53 3.88
N LEU A 221 -5.43 -4.23 3.45
CA LEU A 221 -5.99 -2.88 3.53
C LEU A 221 -6.19 -2.44 4.99
N ASP A 222 -6.71 -3.31 5.84
CA ASP A 222 -6.92 -3.05 7.27
C ASP A 222 -5.59 -2.83 8.00
N SER A 223 -4.54 -3.56 7.63
CA SER A 223 -3.16 -3.34 8.12
C SER A 223 -2.45 -2.20 7.42
N SER A 224 -3.17 -1.38 6.67
CA SER A 224 -2.69 -0.14 6.08
C SER A 224 -1.68 -0.32 4.93
N HIS A 225 -1.69 -1.42 4.21
CA HIS A 225 -0.93 -1.59 2.97
C HIS A 225 -1.66 -1.00 1.76
N SER A 226 -0.89 -0.59 0.76
CA SER A 226 -1.45 -0.17 -0.53
C SER A 226 -1.75 -1.41 -1.38
N VAL A 227 -3.04 -1.70 -1.58
CA VAL A 227 -3.49 -2.84 -2.38
C VAL A 227 -4.16 -2.34 -3.66
N ILE A 228 -3.71 -2.82 -4.82
CA ILE A 228 -4.40 -2.63 -6.10
C ILE A 228 -5.05 -3.95 -6.51
N TYR A 229 -6.38 -3.92 -6.68
CA TYR A 229 -7.17 -5.05 -7.13
C TYR A 229 -7.75 -4.74 -8.52
N LEU A 230 -7.34 -5.50 -9.51
CA LEU A 230 -7.80 -5.35 -10.90
C LEU A 230 -8.16 -6.72 -11.48
N THR A 231 -9.19 -6.77 -12.28
CA THR A 231 -9.36 -7.88 -13.21
C THR A 231 -8.28 -7.82 -14.29
N ALA A 232 -7.99 -8.93 -14.95
CA ALA A 232 -7.03 -8.94 -16.04
C ALA A 232 -7.41 -7.94 -17.14
N VAL A 233 -8.70 -7.80 -17.45
CA VAL A 233 -9.20 -6.83 -18.44
C VAL A 233 -8.87 -5.40 -18.04
N GLU A 234 -9.17 -5.01 -16.79
CA GLU A 234 -8.88 -3.67 -16.25
C GLU A 234 -7.37 -3.38 -16.24
N LEU A 235 -6.54 -4.37 -15.87
CA LEU A 235 -5.09 -4.22 -15.89
C LEU A 235 -4.57 -3.84 -17.27
N PHE A 236 -5.03 -4.53 -18.31
CA PHE A 236 -4.60 -4.23 -19.69
C PHE A 236 -5.17 -2.93 -20.22
N GLN A 237 -6.39 -2.57 -19.83
CA GLN A 237 -6.97 -1.26 -20.15
C GLN A 237 -6.13 -0.10 -19.57
N CYS A 238 -5.66 -0.23 -18.31
CA CYS A 238 -4.75 0.74 -17.70
C CYS A 238 -3.46 0.91 -18.52
N PHE A 239 -2.84 -0.18 -18.98
CA PHE A 239 -1.64 -0.11 -19.81
C PHE A 239 -1.92 0.48 -21.21
N GLU A 240 -3.05 0.11 -21.86
CA GLU A 240 -3.43 0.65 -23.15
C GLU A 240 -3.67 2.16 -23.13
N GLN A 241 -4.36 2.66 -22.10
CA GLN A 241 -4.60 4.09 -21.93
C GLN A 241 -3.29 4.87 -21.87
N GLN A 242 -2.32 4.37 -21.13
CA GLN A 242 -1.02 5.00 -20.99
C GLN A 242 -0.19 4.95 -22.27
N ASP A 243 -0.13 3.79 -22.94
CA ASP A 243 0.74 3.60 -24.11
C ASP A 243 0.27 4.36 -25.33
N PHE A 244 -1.04 4.51 -25.50
CA PHE A 244 -1.64 5.11 -26.69
C PHE A 244 -2.17 6.53 -26.47
N ASN A 245 -1.86 7.17 -25.32
CA ASN A 245 -2.30 8.53 -24.98
C ASN A 245 -3.79 8.77 -25.28
N LYS A 246 -4.64 7.76 -25.02
CA LYS A 246 -6.09 7.91 -25.22
C LYS A 246 -6.60 8.90 -24.18
N PRO A 247 -7.37 9.95 -24.58
CA PRO A 247 -7.96 10.86 -23.63
C PRO A 247 -8.86 10.08 -22.68
N ASP A 248 -8.65 10.32 -21.41
CA ASP A 248 -9.38 9.64 -20.34
C ASP A 248 -10.85 10.07 -20.38
N THR A 249 -11.75 9.13 -20.63
CA THR A 249 -13.20 9.34 -20.58
C THR A 249 -13.78 8.89 -19.22
N SER A 250 -12.95 8.36 -18.32
CA SER A 250 -13.34 7.92 -17.00
C SER A 250 -12.50 8.60 -15.91
N ASP A 251 -13.15 9.13 -14.89
CA ASP A 251 -12.51 9.76 -13.70
C ASP A 251 -11.66 8.79 -12.84
N THR A 252 -11.45 7.55 -13.30
CA THR A 252 -10.90 6.44 -12.50
C THR A 252 -9.63 5.81 -13.07
N ALA A 253 -8.96 6.40 -14.06
CA ALA A 253 -7.77 5.81 -14.65
C ALA A 253 -6.60 5.69 -13.65
N ILE A 254 -6.18 4.46 -13.38
CA ILE A 254 -5.02 4.15 -12.54
C ILE A 254 -3.76 4.25 -13.40
N ASP A 255 -2.83 5.10 -13.01
CA ASP A 255 -1.51 5.17 -13.66
C ASP A 255 -0.74 3.85 -13.41
N SER A 256 -0.11 3.30 -14.44
CA SER A 256 0.66 2.06 -14.35
C SER A 256 1.82 2.13 -13.34
N SER A 257 2.31 3.32 -13.01
CA SER A 257 3.34 3.47 -11.96
C SER A 257 2.83 3.00 -10.60
N TYR A 258 1.54 3.19 -10.28
CA TYR A 258 0.95 2.69 -9.04
C TYR A 258 0.78 1.18 -9.05
N ILE A 259 0.43 0.61 -10.21
CA ILE A 259 0.36 -0.83 -10.42
C ILE A 259 1.73 -1.47 -10.12
N LEU A 260 2.83 -0.78 -10.46
CA LEU A 260 4.18 -1.27 -10.20
C LEU A 260 4.69 -1.00 -8.77
N ASP A 261 4.19 0.04 -8.10
CA ASP A 261 4.74 0.52 -6.81
C ASP A 261 3.88 0.17 -5.59
N CYS A 262 2.59 -0.19 -5.76
CA CYS A 262 1.74 -0.64 -4.64
C CYS A 262 2.35 -1.84 -3.92
N ASP A 263 2.02 -2.02 -2.64
CA ASP A 263 2.57 -3.11 -1.84
C ASP A 263 2.06 -4.47 -2.35
N LEU A 264 0.76 -4.59 -2.62
CA LEU A 264 0.15 -5.77 -3.22
C LEU A 264 -0.60 -5.40 -4.50
N LEU A 265 -0.33 -6.14 -5.58
CA LEU A 265 -1.18 -6.17 -6.77
C LEU A 265 -1.96 -7.48 -6.81
N ILE A 266 -3.28 -7.39 -6.95
CA ILE A 266 -4.15 -8.55 -7.20
C ILE A 266 -4.62 -8.47 -8.65
N ILE A 267 -4.37 -9.52 -9.42
CA ILE A 267 -4.84 -9.71 -10.78
C ILE A 267 -5.88 -10.83 -10.74
N ASP A 268 -7.16 -10.47 -10.80
CA ASP A 268 -8.24 -11.46 -10.74
C ASP A 268 -8.68 -11.90 -12.14
N ASP A 269 -9.07 -13.16 -12.23
CA ASP A 269 -9.57 -13.80 -13.46
C ASP A 269 -8.63 -13.67 -14.67
N LEU A 270 -7.31 -13.90 -14.48
CA LEU A 270 -6.34 -13.94 -15.57
C LEU A 270 -6.75 -15.01 -16.60
N GLY A 271 -6.79 -14.63 -17.88
CA GLY A 271 -7.23 -15.48 -18.99
C GLY A 271 -8.64 -15.19 -19.48
N THR A 272 -9.32 -14.17 -18.91
CA THR A 272 -10.63 -13.70 -19.43
C THR A 272 -10.49 -12.58 -20.46
N GLU A 273 -9.32 -11.97 -20.53
CA GLU A 273 -8.98 -10.95 -21.52
C GLU A 273 -8.68 -11.57 -22.89
N PHE A 274 -8.67 -10.75 -23.92
CA PHE A 274 -8.24 -11.16 -25.25
C PHE A 274 -6.71 -11.28 -25.31
N ALA A 275 -6.19 -12.52 -25.24
CA ALA A 275 -4.76 -12.77 -25.27
C ALA A 275 -4.17 -12.49 -26.66
N ASN A 276 -3.19 -11.59 -26.72
CA ASN A 276 -2.43 -11.25 -27.91
C ASN A 276 -0.97 -10.91 -27.53
N SER A 277 -0.16 -10.52 -28.49
CA SER A 277 1.26 -10.19 -28.27
C SER A 277 1.43 -8.97 -27.33
N TYR A 278 0.51 -8.01 -27.38
CA TYR A 278 0.53 -6.83 -26.52
C TYR A 278 0.24 -7.21 -25.06
N THR A 279 -0.88 -7.90 -24.81
CA THR A 279 -1.27 -8.32 -23.46
C THR A 279 -0.21 -9.24 -22.82
N SER A 280 0.35 -10.18 -23.59
CA SER A 280 1.45 -11.04 -23.15
C SER A 280 2.69 -10.22 -22.79
N SER A 281 3.07 -9.24 -23.60
CA SER A 281 4.22 -8.38 -23.34
C SER A 281 4.02 -7.51 -22.09
N ARG A 282 2.82 -6.95 -21.90
CA ARG A 282 2.50 -6.11 -20.74
C ARG A 282 2.39 -6.91 -19.44
N LEU A 283 1.82 -8.11 -19.49
CA LEU A 283 1.80 -9.02 -18.35
C LEU A 283 3.22 -9.40 -17.93
N PHE A 284 4.07 -9.78 -18.89
CA PHE A 284 5.47 -10.09 -18.62
C PHE A 284 6.20 -8.90 -17.97
N TYR A 285 6.04 -7.71 -18.53
CA TYR A 285 6.61 -6.48 -17.98
C TYR A 285 6.16 -6.24 -16.54
N CYS A 286 4.86 -6.28 -16.29
CA CYS A 286 4.29 -6.06 -14.97
C CYS A 286 4.83 -7.06 -13.93
N ILE A 287 4.76 -8.35 -14.23
CA ILE A 287 5.25 -9.41 -13.33
C ILE A 287 6.76 -9.26 -13.08
N ASN A 288 7.55 -9.06 -14.14
CA ASN A 288 9.00 -8.96 -14.02
C ASN A 288 9.44 -7.73 -13.22
N GLU A 289 8.84 -6.56 -13.48
CA GLU A 289 9.14 -5.34 -12.74
C GLU A 289 8.79 -5.47 -11.25
N ARG A 290 7.64 -6.07 -10.93
CA ARG A 290 7.26 -6.27 -9.54
C ARG A 290 8.17 -7.28 -8.81
N ILE A 291 8.59 -8.36 -9.48
CA ILE A 291 9.59 -9.28 -8.95
C ILE A 291 10.92 -8.54 -8.65
N LEU A 292 11.42 -7.73 -9.59
CA LEU A 292 12.64 -6.95 -9.41
C LEU A 292 12.54 -5.95 -8.23
N ARG A 293 11.37 -5.34 -8.04
CA ARG A 293 11.09 -4.41 -6.94
C ARG A 293 10.73 -5.10 -5.62
N ARG A 294 10.64 -6.43 -5.61
CA ARG A 294 10.16 -7.24 -4.48
C ARG A 294 8.77 -6.78 -3.99
N LYS A 295 7.87 -6.50 -4.92
CA LYS A 295 6.47 -6.13 -4.67
C LYS A 295 5.57 -7.32 -4.94
N SER A 296 4.80 -7.74 -3.95
CA SER A 296 3.98 -8.95 -3.97
C SER A 296 2.84 -8.89 -5.00
N VAL A 297 2.58 -10.02 -5.65
CA VAL A 297 1.47 -10.19 -6.59
C VAL A 297 0.67 -11.43 -6.22
N VAL A 298 -0.66 -11.29 -6.22
CA VAL A 298 -1.60 -12.41 -6.14
C VAL A 298 -2.36 -12.48 -7.46
N ILE A 299 -2.37 -13.64 -8.09
CA ILE A 299 -3.08 -13.88 -9.35
C ILE A 299 -4.12 -14.96 -9.12
N SER A 300 -5.35 -14.74 -9.59
CA SER A 300 -6.34 -15.78 -9.73
C SER A 300 -6.56 -16.12 -11.22
N THR A 301 -6.85 -17.39 -11.52
CA THR A 301 -7.13 -17.82 -12.89
C THR A 301 -7.96 -19.10 -12.93
N ASN A 302 -8.79 -19.22 -13.95
CA ASN A 302 -9.49 -20.48 -14.28
C ASN A 302 -8.64 -21.37 -15.21
N LEU A 303 -7.53 -20.87 -15.73
CA LEU A 303 -6.65 -21.63 -16.62
C LEU A 303 -5.86 -22.69 -15.86
N SER A 304 -5.65 -23.82 -16.49
CA SER A 304 -4.64 -24.78 -16.03
C SER A 304 -3.23 -24.25 -16.29
N LEU A 305 -2.21 -24.82 -15.64
CA LEU A 305 -0.82 -24.44 -15.90
C LEU A 305 -0.41 -24.67 -17.36
N SER A 306 -0.96 -25.69 -18.01
CA SER A 306 -0.77 -25.94 -19.46
C SER A 306 -1.42 -24.86 -20.32
N ASP A 307 -2.61 -24.40 -19.94
CA ASP A 307 -3.33 -23.36 -20.68
C ASP A 307 -2.62 -21.99 -20.54
N ILE A 308 -2.11 -21.65 -19.37
CA ILE A 308 -1.29 -20.45 -19.15
C ILE A 308 -0.07 -20.47 -20.09
N ARG A 309 0.62 -21.60 -20.19
CA ARG A 309 1.78 -21.76 -21.06
C ARG A 309 1.42 -21.57 -22.53
N ASN A 310 0.27 -22.12 -22.96
CA ASN A 310 -0.20 -22.05 -24.35
C ASN A 310 -0.74 -20.65 -24.72
N MET A 311 -1.42 -19.99 -23.76
CA MET A 311 -2.09 -18.72 -24.01
C MET A 311 -1.11 -17.52 -24.01
N TYR A 312 -0.15 -17.51 -23.08
CA TYR A 312 0.75 -16.36 -22.91
C TYR A 312 2.13 -16.61 -23.57
N SER A 313 3.06 -17.11 -22.84
CA SER A 313 4.39 -17.45 -23.35
C SER A 313 5.14 -18.32 -22.35
N GLU A 314 6.15 -19.04 -22.86
CA GLU A 314 7.08 -19.80 -22.01
C GLU A 314 7.76 -18.91 -20.95
N ARG A 315 8.03 -17.63 -21.29
CA ARG A 315 8.68 -16.69 -20.37
C ARG A 315 7.79 -16.35 -19.17
N ILE A 316 6.49 -16.07 -19.41
CA ILE A 316 5.49 -15.81 -18.35
C ILE A 316 5.31 -17.05 -17.52
N PHE A 317 5.11 -18.21 -18.15
CA PHE A 317 4.97 -19.50 -17.48
C PHE A 317 6.16 -19.79 -16.55
N SER A 318 7.40 -19.61 -17.03
CA SER A 318 8.60 -19.78 -16.25
C SER A 318 8.65 -18.85 -15.03
N ARG A 319 8.25 -17.57 -15.18
CA ARG A 319 8.19 -16.61 -14.05
C ARG A 319 7.14 -17.01 -13.03
N LEU A 320 5.95 -17.40 -13.46
CA LEU A 320 4.88 -17.83 -12.56
C LEU A 320 5.26 -19.10 -11.80
N THR A 321 5.86 -20.07 -12.46
CA THR A 321 6.24 -21.32 -11.79
C THR A 321 7.47 -21.19 -10.89
N SER A 322 8.38 -20.26 -11.16
CA SER A 322 9.61 -20.07 -10.36
C SER A 322 9.45 -19.08 -9.20
N ALA A 323 8.58 -18.09 -9.33
CA ALA A 323 8.47 -16.98 -8.37
C ALA A 323 7.16 -16.94 -7.59
N TYR A 324 6.22 -17.87 -7.84
CA TYR A 324 4.91 -17.90 -7.18
C TYR A 324 4.69 -19.23 -6.44
N LYS A 325 4.03 -19.17 -5.29
CA LYS A 325 3.45 -20.35 -4.66
C LYS A 325 2.19 -20.74 -5.43
N LEU A 326 2.19 -21.93 -6.01
CA LEU A 326 1.12 -22.45 -6.85
C LEU A 326 0.05 -23.10 -5.97
N LEU A 327 -1.14 -22.51 -5.91
CA LEU A 327 -2.26 -22.95 -5.09
C LEU A 327 -3.37 -23.48 -6.00
N LYS A 328 -3.47 -24.79 -6.12
CA LYS A 328 -4.50 -25.45 -6.91
C LYS A 328 -5.78 -25.61 -6.08
N LEU A 329 -6.81 -24.81 -6.40
CA LEU A 329 -8.13 -24.99 -5.83
C LEU A 329 -8.92 -26.02 -6.66
N ALA A 330 -9.61 -26.92 -5.98
CA ALA A 330 -10.46 -27.91 -6.64
C ALA A 330 -11.66 -28.24 -5.75
N GLY A 331 -12.76 -28.57 -6.39
CA GLY A 331 -14.03 -28.86 -5.73
C GLY A 331 -15.22 -28.59 -6.65
N ALA A 332 -16.42 -28.69 -6.12
CA ALA A 332 -17.64 -28.31 -6.83
C ALA A 332 -17.80 -26.79 -6.90
N ASP A 333 -18.57 -26.31 -7.88
CA ASP A 333 -18.93 -24.90 -7.96
C ASP A 333 -19.83 -24.50 -6.78
N ILE A 334 -19.26 -23.73 -5.85
CA ILE A 334 -19.93 -23.27 -4.62
C ILE A 334 -21.14 -22.38 -4.93
N ARG A 335 -21.08 -21.61 -6.03
CA ARG A 335 -22.21 -20.77 -6.44
C ARG A 335 -23.44 -21.60 -6.80
N LEU A 336 -23.22 -22.75 -7.47
CA LEU A 336 -24.27 -23.69 -7.78
C LEU A 336 -24.77 -24.41 -6.52
N LEU A 337 -23.87 -24.86 -5.64
CA LEU A 337 -24.23 -25.48 -4.37
C LEU A 337 -25.10 -24.59 -3.50
N LYS A 338 -24.71 -23.31 -3.35
CA LYS A 338 -25.50 -22.31 -2.61
C LYS A 338 -26.88 -22.09 -3.22
N LYS A 339 -26.97 -22.06 -4.56
CA LYS A 339 -28.23 -21.87 -5.27
C LYS A 339 -29.16 -23.05 -5.15
N THR A 340 -28.64 -24.27 -5.12
CA THR A 340 -29.42 -25.52 -5.01
C THR A 340 -29.69 -25.95 -3.56
N GLY A 341 -29.02 -25.34 -2.58
CA GLY A 341 -29.10 -25.72 -1.16
C GLY A 341 -28.44 -27.06 -0.85
N GLN A 342 -27.70 -27.65 -1.79
CA GLN A 342 -27.01 -28.91 -1.62
C GLN A 342 -25.61 -28.70 -1.04
N LYS A 343 -25.32 -29.31 0.12
CA LYS A 343 -23.96 -29.37 0.68
C LYS A 343 -23.30 -30.67 0.25
N PRO A 344 -22.00 -30.70 -0.08
CA PRO A 344 -21.26 -31.89 -0.51
C PRO A 344 -21.07 -32.92 0.59
#